data_9f91b131cbc180923bbd4c18445cab69
#
_entry.id   9f91b131cbc180923bbd4c18445cab69
#
_cell.length_a   1.000
_cell.length_b   1.000
_cell.length_c   1.000
_cell.angle_alpha   90.00
_cell.angle_beta   90.00
_cell.angle_gamma   90.00
#
_symmetry.space_group_name_H-M   'P 1'
#
loop_
_entity.id
_entity.type
_entity.pdbx_description
1 polymer ?
#
loop_
_entity_poly.entity_id
_entity_poly.type
_entity_poly.pdbx_seq_one_letter_code
_entity_poly.pdbx_strand_id
1 'polypeptide(L)'
;MTEQSQQILYVDDDSSLRDEISLFLAGYKISACETIGDGIALATQQSFALYLLNLSLPDGSGFSLCQKIRVFDPNTPIVVISIHDSESYQKYALQAGAYGFWAKSGDLHQLKTTIERCLFESRLRSFEAKRAEFAAIRDELAQQREEARARQAQAREIQAQYREKRIMLAASRAFENAGGSRADFSHLWPEAYAEASAK
;
A
#
# COMPACT_ATOMS: atom_id res chain seq x y z
N MET A 1 23.73 -3.31 -0.57
CA MET A 1 22.35 -3.85 -0.36
C MET A 1 22.56 -5.29 0.05
N THR A 2 22.43 -5.61 1.33
CA THR A 2 22.52 -6.97 1.84
C THR A 2 21.43 -7.81 1.20
N GLU A 3 21.82 -8.81 0.41
CA GLU A 3 20.93 -9.89 0.00
C GLU A 3 20.40 -10.56 1.28
N GLN A 4 19.24 -10.14 1.74
CA GLN A 4 18.49 -10.94 2.70
C GLN A 4 18.20 -12.25 2.00
N SER A 5 18.85 -13.32 2.43
CA SER A 5 18.60 -14.68 1.93
C SER A 5 17.10 -14.91 2.05
N GLN A 6 16.45 -15.08 0.90
CA GLN A 6 15.00 -15.22 0.85
C GLN A 6 14.63 -16.53 1.53
N GLN A 7 13.78 -16.44 2.54
CA GLN A 7 13.34 -17.60 3.29
C GLN A 7 12.12 -18.23 2.60
N ILE A 8 12.20 -19.54 2.36
CA ILE A 8 11.11 -20.34 1.77
C ILE A 8 10.60 -21.31 2.83
N LEU A 9 9.29 -21.36 3.03
CA LEU A 9 8.67 -22.45 3.78
C LEU A 9 8.36 -23.58 2.81
N TYR A 10 8.89 -24.78 3.08
CA TYR A 10 8.67 -25.98 2.32
C TYR A 10 7.91 -27.01 3.13
N VAL A 11 6.71 -27.37 2.70
CA VAL A 11 5.84 -28.36 3.37
C VAL A 11 5.68 -29.58 2.45
N ASP A 12 6.26 -30.68 2.85
CA ASP A 12 6.20 -31.97 2.14
C ASP A 12 6.47 -33.10 3.13
N ASP A 13 5.79 -34.21 3.06
CA ASP A 13 5.98 -35.37 3.91
C ASP A 13 7.10 -36.31 3.41
N ASP A 14 7.54 -36.17 2.18
CA ASP A 14 8.68 -36.91 1.61
C ASP A 14 10.01 -36.28 2.04
N SER A 15 10.67 -36.90 3.04
CA SER A 15 11.95 -36.42 3.56
C SER A 15 13.06 -36.41 2.52
N SER A 16 13.12 -37.44 1.65
CA SER A 16 14.15 -37.55 0.63
C SER A 16 14.03 -36.43 -0.41
N LEU A 17 12.81 -36.13 -0.84
CA LEU A 17 12.57 -35.05 -1.78
C LEU A 17 12.81 -33.67 -1.11
N ARG A 18 12.47 -33.52 0.18
CA ARG A 18 12.78 -32.29 0.92
C ARG A 18 14.28 -32.02 0.95
N ASP A 19 15.09 -33.05 1.21
CA ASP A 19 16.56 -32.92 1.26
C ASP A 19 17.12 -32.56 -0.13
N GLU A 20 16.65 -33.25 -1.18
CA GLU A 20 17.06 -33.00 -2.57
C GLU A 20 16.73 -31.56 -3.00
N ILE A 21 15.48 -31.13 -2.84
CA ILE A 21 15.04 -29.77 -3.19
C ILE A 21 15.76 -28.73 -2.36
N SER A 22 15.95 -28.97 -1.06
CA SER A 22 16.67 -28.03 -0.17
C SER A 22 18.14 -27.88 -0.58
N LEU A 23 18.79 -28.96 -0.98
CA LEU A 23 20.15 -28.91 -1.51
C LEU A 23 20.22 -28.17 -2.84
N PHE A 24 19.27 -28.44 -3.75
CA PHE A 24 19.21 -27.79 -5.06
C PHE A 24 18.92 -26.29 -4.96
N LEU A 25 18.15 -25.89 -3.94
CA LEU A 25 17.82 -24.51 -3.65
C LEU A 25 18.72 -23.87 -2.58
N ALA A 26 19.97 -24.32 -2.44
CA ALA A 26 20.91 -23.87 -1.42
C ALA A 26 21.19 -22.34 -1.40
N GLY A 27 20.80 -21.61 -2.45
CA GLY A 27 20.81 -20.13 -2.46
C GLY A 27 19.70 -19.47 -1.63
N TYR A 28 18.72 -20.23 -1.15
CA TYR A 28 17.62 -19.80 -0.31
C TYR A 28 17.75 -20.37 1.11
N LYS A 29 17.15 -19.68 2.07
CA LYS A 29 16.99 -20.24 3.41
C LYS A 29 15.71 -21.06 3.45
N ILE A 30 15.84 -22.40 3.54
CA ILE A 30 14.67 -23.28 3.58
C ILE A 30 14.31 -23.59 5.03
N SER A 31 13.03 -23.39 5.37
CA SER A 31 12.40 -23.96 6.57
C SER A 31 11.44 -25.06 6.11
N ALA A 32 11.69 -26.29 6.51
CA ALA A 32 10.93 -27.45 6.05
C ALA A 32 10.10 -28.07 7.18
N CYS A 33 8.92 -28.58 6.85
CA CYS A 33 8.05 -29.35 7.75
C CYS A 33 7.21 -30.36 6.97
N GLU A 34 6.49 -31.23 7.69
CA GLU A 34 5.82 -32.39 7.10
C GLU A 34 4.30 -32.29 7.05
N THR A 35 3.71 -31.41 7.87
CA THR A 35 2.26 -31.34 8.07
C THR A 35 1.71 -29.96 7.81
N ILE A 36 0.39 -29.89 7.53
CA ILE A 36 -0.36 -28.62 7.44
C ILE A 36 -0.26 -27.86 8.77
N GLY A 37 -0.38 -28.58 9.89
CA GLY A 37 -0.33 -27.99 11.23
C GLY A 37 0.98 -27.26 11.49
N ASP A 38 2.12 -27.91 11.23
CA ASP A 38 3.45 -27.32 11.39
C ASP A 38 3.67 -26.18 10.38
N GLY A 39 3.22 -26.35 9.14
CA GLY A 39 3.29 -25.32 8.12
C GLY A 39 2.58 -24.02 8.52
N ILE A 40 1.36 -24.12 9.07
CA ILE A 40 0.62 -22.97 9.60
C ILE A 40 1.34 -22.35 10.80
N ALA A 41 1.83 -23.19 11.74
CA ALA A 41 2.55 -22.71 12.91
C ALA A 41 3.79 -21.89 12.52
N LEU A 42 4.58 -22.38 11.57
CA LEU A 42 5.75 -21.65 11.05
C LEU A 42 5.33 -20.36 10.31
N ALA A 43 4.32 -20.43 9.44
CA ALA A 43 3.87 -19.30 8.66
C ALA A 43 3.27 -18.16 9.50
N THR A 44 2.77 -18.47 10.70
CA THR A 44 2.26 -17.45 11.64
C THR A 44 3.34 -16.86 12.54
N GLN A 45 4.45 -17.57 12.75
CA GLN A 45 5.54 -17.13 13.63
C GLN A 45 6.59 -16.27 12.90
N GLN A 46 6.75 -16.46 11.60
CA GLN A 46 7.77 -15.77 10.80
C GLN A 46 7.30 -15.51 9.37
N SER A 47 7.91 -14.52 8.71
CA SER A 47 7.58 -14.16 7.33
C SER A 47 8.45 -14.95 6.35
N PHE A 48 7.83 -15.39 5.27
CA PHE A 48 8.48 -16.09 4.17
C PHE A 48 8.40 -15.28 2.88
N ALA A 49 9.35 -15.50 1.99
CA ALA A 49 9.32 -14.90 0.65
C ALA A 49 8.49 -15.76 -0.33
N LEU A 50 8.34 -17.06 -0.03
CA LEU A 50 7.57 -18.01 -0.83
C LEU A 50 7.18 -19.23 0.02
N TYR A 51 6.03 -19.80 -0.28
CA TYR A 51 5.56 -21.09 0.22
C TYR A 51 5.64 -22.14 -0.89
N LEU A 52 6.31 -23.26 -0.62
CA LEU A 52 6.39 -24.44 -1.48
C LEU A 52 5.61 -25.56 -0.80
N LEU A 53 4.48 -25.98 -1.36
CA LEU A 53 3.52 -26.83 -0.69
C LEU A 53 3.26 -28.11 -1.48
N ASN A 54 3.52 -29.29 -0.87
CA ASN A 54 3.07 -30.56 -1.43
C ASN A 54 1.54 -30.62 -1.44
N LEU A 55 0.99 -31.15 -2.52
CA LEU A 55 -0.46 -31.31 -2.67
C LEU A 55 -1.04 -32.35 -1.71
N SER A 56 -0.36 -33.47 -1.51
CA SER A 56 -0.80 -34.55 -0.63
C SER A 56 0.03 -34.50 0.65
N LEU A 57 -0.61 -34.29 1.78
CA LEU A 57 0.02 -34.23 3.10
C LEU A 57 -0.69 -35.21 4.05
N PRO A 58 -0.03 -35.71 5.10
CA PRO A 58 -0.61 -36.72 6.00
C PRO A 58 -1.86 -36.24 6.75
N ASP A 59 -1.98 -34.94 6.96
CA ASP A 59 -3.10 -34.30 7.69
C ASP A 59 -4.04 -33.51 6.76
N GLY A 60 -3.93 -33.69 5.43
CA GLY A 60 -4.87 -33.11 4.49
C GLY A 60 -4.28 -32.73 3.13
N SER A 61 -4.94 -31.80 2.45
CA SER A 61 -4.55 -31.33 1.11
C SER A 61 -3.78 -30.03 1.16
N GLY A 62 -2.72 -29.92 0.35
CA GLY A 62 -1.99 -28.67 0.12
C GLY A 62 -2.88 -27.54 -0.41
N PHE A 63 -3.99 -27.83 -1.09
CA PHE A 63 -4.98 -26.82 -1.46
C PHE A 63 -5.64 -26.21 -0.22
N SER A 64 -5.98 -27.04 0.78
CA SER A 64 -6.51 -26.54 2.04
C SER A 64 -5.48 -25.68 2.79
N LEU A 65 -4.22 -26.08 2.79
CA LEU A 65 -3.15 -25.28 3.37
C LEU A 65 -3.00 -23.95 2.64
N CYS A 66 -3.02 -23.95 1.31
CA CYS A 66 -2.99 -22.74 0.51
C CYS A 66 -4.12 -21.77 0.89
N GLN A 67 -5.36 -22.25 0.96
CA GLN A 67 -6.52 -21.43 1.37
C GLN A 67 -6.37 -20.87 2.79
N LYS A 68 -5.88 -21.68 3.73
CA LYS A 68 -5.64 -21.24 5.12
C LYS A 68 -4.55 -20.16 5.20
N ILE A 69 -3.46 -20.31 4.46
CA ILE A 69 -2.40 -19.28 4.38
C ILE A 69 -2.97 -17.97 3.83
N ARG A 70 -3.81 -18.03 2.79
CA ARG A 70 -4.41 -16.82 2.18
C ARG A 70 -5.26 -15.98 3.12
N VAL A 71 -5.77 -16.55 4.21
CA VAL A 71 -6.54 -15.81 5.23
C VAL A 71 -5.66 -14.79 5.96
N PHE A 72 -4.41 -15.11 6.26
CA PHE A 72 -3.50 -14.23 7.01
C PHE A 72 -2.33 -13.70 6.19
N ASP A 73 -1.99 -14.36 5.09
CA ASP A 73 -0.96 -13.91 4.16
C ASP A 73 -1.48 -13.97 2.70
N PRO A 74 -2.15 -12.90 2.25
CA PRO A 74 -2.76 -12.87 0.92
C PRO A 74 -1.75 -12.68 -0.21
N ASN A 75 -0.52 -12.20 0.06
CA ASN A 75 0.38 -11.67 -0.96
C ASN A 75 1.60 -12.54 -1.26
N THR A 76 2.11 -13.28 -0.29
CA THR A 76 3.29 -14.12 -0.48
C THR A 76 3.01 -15.21 -1.52
N PRO A 77 3.87 -15.40 -2.53
CA PRO A 77 3.63 -16.40 -3.56
C PRO A 77 3.63 -17.82 -2.99
N ILE A 78 2.71 -18.65 -3.48
CA ILE A 78 2.60 -20.07 -3.17
C ILE A 78 2.86 -20.85 -4.46
N VAL A 79 3.76 -21.81 -4.41
CA VAL A 79 3.96 -22.83 -5.46
C VAL A 79 3.49 -24.16 -4.91
N VAL A 80 2.54 -24.78 -5.58
CA VAL A 80 2.08 -26.14 -5.25
C VAL A 80 2.92 -27.14 -6.02
N ILE A 81 3.36 -28.18 -5.33
CA ILE A 81 4.08 -29.32 -5.95
C ILE A 81 3.23 -30.59 -5.84
N SER A 82 3.26 -31.44 -6.85
CA SER A 82 2.41 -32.62 -6.92
C SER A 82 3.01 -33.71 -7.79
N ILE A 83 2.69 -34.97 -7.47
CA ILE A 83 2.95 -36.11 -8.36
C ILE A 83 2.00 -36.12 -9.57
N HIS A 84 0.86 -35.42 -9.46
CA HIS A 84 -0.13 -35.36 -10.53
C HIS A 84 0.17 -34.17 -11.45
N ASP A 85 0.39 -34.49 -12.73
CA ASP A 85 0.66 -33.49 -13.77
C ASP A 85 -0.53 -33.39 -14.73
N SER A 86 -1.66 -32.86 -14.27
CA SER A 86 -2.79 -32.58 -15.14
C SER A 86 -3.24 -31.13 -15.04
N GLU A 87 -3.78 -30.62 -16.14
CA GLU A 87 -4.34 -29.25 -16.18
C GLU A 87 -5.40 -29.01 -15.09
N SER A 88 -6.13 -30.04 -14.70
CA SER A 88 -7.14 -29.94 -13.64
C SER A 88 -6.49 -29.59 -12.30
N TYR A 89 -5.40 -30.27 -11.93
CA TYR A 89 -4.69 -29.97 -10.68
C TYR A 89 -4.04 -28.59 -10.71
N GLN A 90 -3.47 -28.19 -11.84
CA GLN A 90 -2.93 -26.84 -12.02
C GLN A 90 -4.02 -25.78 -11.83
N LYS A 91 -5.19 -25.99 -12.44
CA LYS A 91 -6.34 -25.10 -12.31
C LYS A 91 -6.87 -25.02 -10.87
N TYR A 92 -6.96 -26.15 -10.16
CA TYR A 92 -7.36 -26.18 -8.76
C TYR A 92 -6.34 -25.48 -7.86
N ALA A 93 -5.03 -25.61 -8.12
CA ALA A 93 -4.01 -24.88 -7.40
C ALA A 93 -4.19 -23.36 -7.53
N LEU A 94 -4.40 -22.88 -8.75
CA LEU A 94 -4.66 -21.45 -9.00
C LEU A 94 -5.93 -20.97 -8.31
N GLN A 95 -7.02 -21.76 -8.34
CA GLN A 95 -8.27 -21.43 -7.65
C GLN A 95 -8.11 -21.41 -6.12
N ALA A 96 -7.22 -22.24 -5.57
CA ALA A 96 -6.87 -22.22 -4.14
C ALA A 96 -5.98 -21.03 -3.76
N GLY A 97 -5.51 -20.26 -4.74
CA GLY A 97 -4.67 -19.08 -4.52
C GLY A 97 -3.17 -19.32 -4.71
N ALA A 98 -2.77 -20.42 -5.34
CA ALA A 98 -1.38 -20.62 -5.75
C ALA A 98 -1.00 -19.70 -6.92
N TYR A 99 0.28 -19.33 -6.99
CA TYR A 99 0.86 -18.55 -8.09
C TYR A 99 1.58 -19.43 -9.11
N GLY A 100 1.95 -20.63 -8.71
CA GLY A 100 2.64 -21.58 -9.54
C GLY A 100 2.29 -23.01 -9.15
N PHE A 101 2.61 -23.89 -10.08
CA PHE A 101 2.47 -25.33 -9.93
C PHE A 101 3.69 -26.01 -10.55
N TRP A 102 4.18 -27.06 -9.91
CA TRP A 102 5.24 -27.88 -10.43
C TRP A 102 4.91 -29.37 -10.20
N ALA A 103 5.04 -30.16 -11.27
CA ALA A 103 4.89 -31.62 -11.19
C ALA A 103 6.20 -32.26 -10.70
N LYS A 104 6.13 -33.18 -9.73
CA LYS A 104 7.33 -33.91 -9.20
C LYS A 104 8.03 -34.75 -10.25
N SER A 105 7.36 -35.04 -11.36
CA SER A 105 7.96 -35.70 -12.56
C SER A 105 8.83 -34.74 -13.39
N GLY A 106 8.75 -33.44 -13.12
CA GLY A 106 9.50 -32.42 -13.86
C GLY A 106 10.94 -32.26 -13.38
N ASP A 107 11.73 -31.52 -14.16
CA ASP A 107 13.09 -31.19 -13.82
C ASP A 107 13.14 -30.14 -12.69
N LEU A 108 14.06 -30.29 -11.73
CA LEU A 108 14.31 -29.33 -10.66
C LEU A 108 14.69 -27.94 -11.17
N HIS A 109 15.30 -27.83 -12.36
CA HIS A 109 15.54 -26.53 -12.99
C HIS A 109 14.24 -25.81 -13.35
N GLN A 110 13.19 -26.53 -13.74
CA GLN A 110 11.86 -25.95 -13.97
C GLN A 110 11.22 -25.49 -12.67
N LEU A 111 11.38 -26.24 -11.57
CA LEU A 111 10.95 -25.80 -10.24
C LEU A 111 11.64 -24.49 -9.86
N LYS A 112 12.97 -24.42 -9.98
CA LYS A 112 13.74 -23.21 -9.68
C LYS A 112 13.27 -22.03 -10.52
N THR A 113 13.09 -22.21 -11.82
CA THR A 113 12.57 -21.18 -12.72
C THR A 113 11.17 -20.70 -12.29
N THR A 114 10.31 -21.62 -11.87
CA THR A 114 8.97 -21.29 -11.37
C THR A 114 9.05 -20.48 -10.09
N ILE A 115 9.89 -20.86 -9.15
CA ILE A 115 10.13 -20.14 -7.89
C ILE A 115 10.65 -18.73 -8.19
N GLU A 116 11.68 -18.60 -9.02
CA GLU A 116 12.29 -17.30 -9.36
C GLU A 116 11.28 -16.38 -10.05
N ARG A 117 10.47 -16.89 -10.96
CA ARG A 117 9.38 -16.16 -11.62
C ARG A 117 8.35 -15.68 -10.59
N CYS A 118 7.88 -16.53 -9.70
CA CYS A 118 6.90 -16.19 -8.68
C CYS A 118 7.43 -15.11 -7.70
N LEU A 119 8.70 -15.22 -7.31
CA LEU A 119 9.38 -14.23 -6.46
C LEU A 119 9.53 -12.89 -7.18
N PHE A 120 9.92 -12.90 -8.44
CA PHE A 120 10.05 -11.68 -9.25
C PHE A 120 8.70 -10.96 -9.42
N GLU A 121 7.66 -11.68 -9.81
CA GLU A 121 6.31 -11.12 -9.98
C GLU A 121 5.73 -10.57 -8.67
N SER A 122 5.98 -11.24 -7.55
CA SER A 122 5.57 -10.78 -6.22
C SER A 122 6.26 -9.46 -5.83
N ARG A 123 7.58 -9.36 -6.09
CA ARG A 123 8.33 -8.12 -5.86
C ARG A 123 7.82 -6.98 -6.72
N LEU A 124 7.54 -7.26 -8.01
CA LEU A 124 7.03 -6.26 -8.94
C LEU A 124 5.68 -5.71 -8.46
N ARG A 125 4.73 -6.59 -8.08
CA ARG A 125 3.43 -6.19 -7.52
C ARG A 125 3.58 -5.34 -6.25
N SER A 126 4.47 -5.74 -5.33
CA SER A 126 4.74 -4.98 -4.11
C SER A 126 5.33 -3.59 -4.42
N PHE A 127 6.20 -3.49 -5.40
CA PHE A 127 6.77 -2.22 -5.84
C PHE A 127 5.71 -1.31 -6.48
N GLU A 128 4.86 -1.87 -7.34
CA GLU A 128 3.76 -1.12 -7.98
C GLU A 128 2.74 -0.62 -6.95
N ALA A 129 2.37 -1.46 -5.98
CA ALA A 129 1.47 -1.08 -4.89
C ALA A 129 2.03 0.08 -4.06
N LYS A 130 3.30 0.01 -3.65
CA LYS A 130 3.97 1.11 -2.94
C LYS A 130 4.04 2.39 -3.77
N ARG A 131 4.32 2.26 -5.07
CA ARG A 131 4.37 3.40 -5.98
C ARG A 131 3.02 4.09 -6.11
N ALA A 132 1.92 3.32 -6.18
CA ALA A 132 0.55 3.84 -6.20
C ALA A 132 0.20 4.54 -4.88
N GLU A 133 0.58 3.97 -3.72
CA GLU A 133 0.40 4.58 -2.41
C GLU A 133 1.12 5.93 -2.30
N PHE A 134 2.39 6.00 -2.72
CA PHE A 134 3.14 7.27 -2.75
C PHE A 134 2.52 8.30 -3.69
N ALA A 135 1.98 7.88 -4.83
CA ALA A 135 1.28 8.78 -5.73
C ALA A 135 0.02 9.37 -5.08
N ALA A 136 -0.78 8.56 -4.41
CA ALA A 136 -1.97 9.00 -3.69
C ALA A 136 -1.65 10.02 -2.57
N ILE A 137 -0.62 9.73 -1.75
CA ILE A 137 -0.17 10.66 -0.69
C ILE A 137 0.31 11.99 -1.29
N ARG A 138 1.06 11.94 -2.39
CA ARG A 138 1.53 13.16 -3.08
C ARG A 138 0.36 14.02 -3.57
N ASP A 139 -0.65 13.40 -4.15
CA ASP A 139 -1.81 14.09 -4.71
C ASP A 139 -2.68 14.69 -3.58
N GLU A 140 -2.85 13.99 -2.48
CA GLU A 140 -3.51 14.51 -1.27
C GLU A 140 -2.77 15.73 -0.69
N LEU A 141 -1.45 15.66 -0.58
CA LEU A 141 -0.63 16.79 -0.12
C LEU A 141 -0.70 17.99 -1.07
N ALA A 142 -0.80 17.77 -2.38
CA ALA A 142 -0.96 18.82 -3.36
C ALA A 142 -2.31 19.54 -3.16
N GLN A 143 -3.39 18.79 -2.95
CA GLN A 143 -4.72 19.34 -2.68
C GLN A 143 -4.73 20.15 -1.38
N GLN A 144 -4.18 19.63 -0.28
CA GLN A 144 -4.10 20.35 0.99
C GLN A 144 -3.33 21.67 0.87
N ARG A 145 -2.25 21.68 0.08
CA ARG A 145 -1.48 22.93 -0.19
C ARG A 145 -2.30 23.95 -0.97
N GLU A 146 -3.09 23.52 -1.91
CA GLU A 146 -3.95 24.41 -2.70
C GLU A 146 -5.08 25.01 -1.84
N GLU A 147 -5.73 24.19 -1.02
CA GLU A 147 -6.71 24.67 -0.05
C GLU A 147 -6.11 25.67 0.97
N ALA A 148 -4.91 25.39 1.47
CA ALA A 148 -4.23 26.31 2.38
C ALA A 148 -3.89 27.65 1.71
N ARG A 149 -3.48 27.64 0.44
CA ARG A 149 -3.25 28.86 -0.34
C ARG A 149 -4.53 29.65 -0.56
N ALA A 150 -5.63 28.98 -0.88
CA ALA A 150 -6.92 29.63 -1.04
C ALA A 150 -7.39 30.30 0.26
N ARG A 151 -7.31 29.61 1.40
CA ARG A 151 -7.62 30.18 2.72
C ARG A 151 -6.74 31.38 3.05
N GLN A 152 -5.47 31.32 2.71
CA GLN A 152 -4.52 32.41 2.95
C GLN A 152 -4.81 33.64 2.06
N ALA A 153 -5.19 33.41 0.80
CA ALA A 153 -5.63 34.47 -0.11
C ALA A 153 -6.90 35.15 0.40
N GLN A 154 -7.90 34.39 0.83
CA GLN A 154 -9.14 34.90 1.40
C GLN A 154 -8.88 35.71 2.68
N ALA A 155 -8.01 35.24 3.57
CA ALA A 155 -7.62 35.95 4.77
C ALA A 155 -6.94 37.30 4.46
N ARG A 156 -6.08 37.35 3.44
CA ARG A 156 -5.44 38.59 2.99
C ARG A 156 -6.46 39.60 2.44
N GLU A 157 -7.44 39.12 1.70
CA GLU A 157 -8.50 39.98 1.16
C GLU A 157 -9.37 40.58 2.28
N ILE A 158 -9.77 39.77 3.25
CA ILE A 158 -10.48 40.24 4.46
C ILE A 158 -9.64 41.27 5.22
N GLN A 159 -8.35 41.02 5.43
CA GLN A 159 -7.46 41.99 6.09
C GLN A 159 -7.34 43.30 5.31
N ALA A 160 -7.29 43.24 3.98
CA ALA A 160 -7.26 44.45 3.16
C ALA A 160 -8.52 45.29 3.32
N GLN A 161 -9.70 44.66 3.32
CA GLN A 161 -10.98 45.31 3.53
C GLN A 161 -11.07 45.95 4.93
N TYR A 162 -10.61 45.26 5.98
CA TYR A 162 -10.56 45.83 7.33
C TYR A 162 -9.58 47.00 7.44
N ARG A 163 -8.44 46.96 6.75
CA ARG A 163 -7.48 48.05 6.68
C ARG A 163 -8.09 49.29 6.02
N GLU A 164 -8.78 49.12 4.91
CA GLU A 164 -9.50 50.18 4.22
C GLU A 164 -10.54 50.85 5.13
N LYS A 165 -11.41 50.05 5.77
CA LYS A 165 -12.40 50.54 6.74
C LYS A 165 -11.77 51.32 7.88
N ARG A 166 -10.64 50.85 8.42
CA ARG A 166 -9.90 51.55 9.48
C ARG A 166 -9.34 52.90 9.01
N ILE A 167 -8.81 52.98 7.80
CA ILE A 167 -8.30 54.23 7.21
C ILE A 167 -9.44 55.19 7.01
N MET A 168 -10.58 54.78 6.48
CA MET A 168 -11.75 55.63 6.29
C MET A 168 -12.34 56.15 7.61
N LEU A 169 -12.43 55.29 8.62
CA LEU A 169 -12.89 55.70 9.94
C LEU A 169 -11.96 56.71 10.60
N ALA A 170 -10.64 56.55 10.43
CA ALA A 170 -9.66 57.51 10.94
C ALA A 170 -9.74 58.84 10.19
N ALA A 171 -9.93 58.82 8.87
CA ALA A 171 -10.12 60.02 8.08
C ALA A 171 -11.41 60.80 8.45
N SER A 172 -12.52 60.08 8.66
CA SER A 172 -13.77 60.70 9.14
C SER A 172 -13.61 61.40 10.49
N ARG A 173 -12.97 60.75 11.46
CA ARG A 173 -12.69 61.34 12.77
C ARG A 173 -11.76 62.55 12.69
N ALA A 174 -10.72 62.49 11.85
CA ALA A 174 -9.82 63.60 11.63
C ALA A 174 -10.54 64.81 10.99
N PHE A 175 -11.46 64.60 10.08
CA PHE A 175 -12.26 65.62 9.45
C PHE A 175 -13.25 66.25 10.43
N GLU A 176 -13.93 65.49 11.28
CA GLU A 176 -14.80 65.97 12.35
C GLU A 176 -14.01 66.85 13.37
N ASN A 177 -12.80 66.40 13.75
CA ASN A 177 -11.94 67.13 14.67
C ASN A 177 -11.41 68.47 14.07
N ALA A 178 -11.34 68.56 12.73
CA ALA A 178 -10.98 69.79 12.02
C ALA A 178 -12.16 70.72 11.80
N GLY A 179 -13.33 70.45 12.36
CA GLY A 179 -14.53 71.29 12.29
C GLY A 179 -15.44 71.02 11.09
N GLY A 180 -15.18 69.96 10.34
CA GLY A 180 -16.07 69.48 9.25
C GLY A 180 -17.28 68.75 9.81
N SER A 181 -18.41 68.83 9.10
CA SER A 181 -19.60 68.06 9.48
C SER A 181 -19.56 66.65 8.89
N ARG A 182 -20.24 65.72 9.56
CA ARG A 182 -20.44 64.36 9.08
C ARG A 182 -21.15 64.29 7.70
N ALA A 183 -22.03 65.27 7.44
CA ALA A 183 -22.71 65.43 6.19
C ALA A 183 -21.78 65.81 5.05
N ASP A 184 -20.81 66.70 5.32
CA ASP A 184 -19.82 67.11 4.31
C ASP A 184 -18.85 65.97 3.97
N PHE A 185 -18.45 65.15 4.97
CA PHE A 185 -17.63 63.98 4.73
C PHE A 185 -18.34 62.93 3.87
N SER A 186 -19.64 62.72 4.11
CA SER A 186 -20.45 61.78 3.30
C SER A 186 -20.60 62.24 1.86
N HIS A 187 -20.57 63.56 1.59
CA HIS A 187 -20.63 64.12 0.23
C HIS A 187 -19.31 63.95 -0.53
N LEU A 188 -18.19 64.09 0.17
CA LEU A 188 -16.84 63.94 -0.41
C LEU A 188 -16.47 62.49 -0.65
N TRP A 189 -16.99 61.56 0.16
CA TRP A 189 -16.72 60.10 0.05
C TRP A 189 -18.01 59.29 0.27
N PRO A 190 -18.98 59.30 -0.69
CA PRO A 190 -20.30 58.67 -0.49
C PRO A 190 -20.25 57.15 -0.29
N GLU A 191 -19.37 56.45 -1.00
CA GLU A 191 -19.23 54.99 -0.88
C GLU A 191 -18.64 54.56 0.48
N ALA A 192 -17.65 55.28 0.96
CA ALA A 192 -17.00 55.03 2.24
C ALA A 192 -17.92 55.27 3.45
N TYR A 193 -18.84 56.25 3.33
CA TYR A 193 -19.80 56.55 4.39
C TYR A 193 -20.95 55.54 4.46
N ALA A 194 -21.43 55.07 3.31
CA ALA A 194 -22.47 54.06 3.24
C ALA A 194 -22.03 52.74 3.91
N GLU A 195 -20.80 52.32 3.66
CA GLU A 195 -20.24 51.09 4.28
C GLU A 195 -19.92 51.25 5.78
N ALA A 196 -19.53 52.43 6.21
CA ALA A 196 -19.25 52.69 7.65
C ALA A 196 -20.53 52.84 8.51
N SER A 197 -21.66 53.14 7.89
CA SER A 197 -22.97 53.38 8.55
C SER A 197 -23.90 52.15 8.54
N ALA A 198 -23.51 51.08 7.85
CA ALA A 198 -24.29 49.83 7.73
C ALA A 198 -24.03 48.88 8.92
N LYS A 199 -24.18 49.34 10.16
CA LYS A 199 -24.26 48.52 11.37
C LYS A 199 -25.38 49.00 12.27
#